data_6d76249bbce00e6054a0e671b940b66a
#
_entry.id   6d76249bbce00e6054a0e671b940b66a
#
_cell.length_a   1.000
_cell.length_b   1.000
_cell.length_c   1.000
_cell.angle_alpha   90.00
_cell.angle_beta   90.00
_cell.angle_gamma   90.00
#
_symmetry.space_group_name_H-M   'P 1'
#
loop_
_entity.id
_entity.type
_entity.pdbx_description
1 polymer ?
#
loop_
_entity_poly.entity_id
_entity_poly.type
_entity_poly.pdbx_seq_one_letter_code
_entity_poly.pdbx_strand_id
1 'polypeptide(L)'
;MIKNILNIVAILCSISSISQIILPIDFENNQITTDDFVNFDGGSGSVIENPYINDQNPSGTIGQMIRDGGQVWAGSYLVLSDYLDFSSNTHISMNVYSPISGLTVKFKLEGDGGAQTERDTYTTLSNDWETLTWSFAGEPSNTYNKLVLMFDFGNVGDGSVNSTFYFDDITSFDPSGGLSQIDLPVTFEDPAVYYSVIDFEGNGPSTIVEVGGNHYVQVIKTDESGTSAGVTIGTEEGFATNIPITNSDTKMYAHVYVEGTAQTGIPVRLKIENSNDPTQSVETEAFTTVASEWEILEFDFSNEATGTAELNTSYPFNMASIFFNFGSVGNNDIVYFFDNVSFGSPISLSLEDQEIFNYKIYPNPTSDIIKILGNTSVLNVIIYDVLGKEILRKSVIDKIDISSFKNGTYFISISDGIINSSYKIIKN
;
A
#
# COMPACT_ATOMS: atom_id res chain seq x y z
N MET A 1 28.35 23.97 -80.71
CA MET A 1 27.78 24.32 -79.39
C MET A 1 27.02 23.13 -78.84
N ILE A 2 27.67 22.30 -78.01
CA ILE A 2 27.10 21.10 -77.44
C ILE A 2 26.70 21.49 -76.00
N LYS A 3 25.40 21.51 -75.70
CA LYS A 3 24.87 21.73 -74.34
C LYS A 3 24.91 20.39 -73.58
N ASN A 4 25.79 20.30 -72.60
CA ASN A 4 25.76 19.23 -71.61
C ASN A 4 24.61 19.48 -70.64
N ILE A 5 23.63 18.57 -70.63
CA ILE A 5 22.57 18.51 -69.60
C ILE A 5 23.11 17.60 -68.52
N LEU A 6 23.40 18.18 -67.35
CA LEU A 6 23.79 17.50 -66.13
C LEU A 6 22.54 17.00 -65.43
N ASN A 7 22.23 15.72 -65.51
CA ASN A 7 21.17 15.10 -64.74
C ASN A 7 21.67 14.89 -63.30
N ILE A 8 21.19 15.68 -62.35
CA ILE A 8 21.36 15.47 -60.92
C ILE A 8 20.29 14.46 -60.50
N VAL A 9 20.69 13.19 -60.25
CA VAL A 9 19.84 12.23 -59.57
C VAL A 9 19.94 12.49 -58.08
N ALA A 10 18.88 13.08 -57.50
CA ALA A 10 18.75 13.23 -56.08
C ALA A 10 18.37 11.82 -55.51
N ILE A 11 19.30 11.17 -54.86
CA ILE A 11 19.01 9.99 -54.03
C ILE A 11 18.35 10.50 -52.75
N LEU A 12 17.02 10.37 -52.66
CA LEU A 12 16.33 10.47 -51.39
C LEU A 12 16.72 9.26 -50.55
N CYS A 13 17.67 9.45 -49.66
CA CYS A 13 17.91 8.51 -48.56
C CYS A 13 16.76 8.70 -47.57
N SER A 14 15.75 7.84 -47.60
CA SER A 14 14.77 7.74 -46.54
C SER A 14 15.48 7.29 -45.26
N ILE A 15 15.78 8.22 -44.38
CA ILE A 15 16.18 7.89 -43.01
C ILE A 15 14.92 7.34 -42.36
N SER A 16 14.84 6.01 -42.30
CA SER A 16 13.88 5.37 -41.40
C SER A 16 14.31 5.79 -39.98
N SER A 17 13.57 6.71 -39.38
CA SER A 17 13.71 6.96 -37.94
C SER A 17 13.33 5.66 -37.24
N ILE A 18 14.30 4.95 -36.69
CA ILE A 18 14.00 3.88 -35.75
C ILE A 18 13.33 4.56 -34.59
N SER A 19 12.05 4.23 -34.34
CA SER A 19 11.33 4.70 -33.17
C SER A 19 12.10 4.22 -31.94
N GLN A 20 12.43 5.14 -31.05
CA GLN A 20 13.07 4.79 -29.78
C GLN A 20 11.96 4.43 -28.78
N ILE A 21 11.99 3.20 -28.28
CA ILE A 21 11.08 2.76 -27.22
C ILE A 21 11.68 3.21 -25.89
N ILE A 22 11.05 4.18 -25.28
CA ILE A 22 11.40 4.72 -23.95
C ILE A 22 10.14 4.86 -23.08
N LEU A 23 10.30 4.83 -21.77
CA LEU A 23 9.21 5.16 -20.86
C LEU A 23 8.95 6.69 -20.81
N PRO A 24 7.68 7.14 -20.67
CA PRO A 24 6.47 6.33 -20.63
C PRO A 24 6.07 5.74 -21.99
N ILE A 25 5.40 4.59 -21.98
CA ILE A 25 4.82 3.95 -23.17
C ILE A 25 3.30 4.12 -23.10
N ASP A 26 2.75 4.91 -24.04
CA ASP A 26 1.31 5.22 -24.13
C ASP A 26 0.65 4.63 -25.39
N PHE A 27 1.38 3.89 -26.19
CA PHE A 27 0.97 3.30 -27.47
C PHE A 27 0.41 4.29 -28.51
N GLU A 28 0.44 5.58 -28.22
CA GLU A 28 -0.05 6.63 -29.11
C GLU A 28 1.04 7.04 -30.12
N ASN A 29 0.62 7.73 -31.18
CA ASN A 29 1.52 8.34 -32.17
C ASN A 29 2.53 7.38 -32.84
N ASN A 30 2.22 6.09 -32.90
CA ASN A 30 3.11 5.02 -33.40
C ASN A 30 4.46 4.96 -32.67
N GLN A 31 4.48 5.29 -31.39
CA GLN A 31 5.66 5.11 -30.55
C GLN A 31 6.07 3.64 -30.53
N ILE A 32 5.10 2.74 -30.44
CA ILE A 32 5.25 1.29 -30.51
C ILE A 32 4.26 0.75 -31.54
N THR A 33 4.69 -0.29 -32.22
CA THR A 33 3.89 -1.03 -33.18
C THR A 33 3.81 -2.51 -32.79
N THR A 34 2.93 -3.26 -33.41
CA THR A 34 2.84 -4.72 -33.16
C THR A 34 4.14 -5.46 -33.45
N ASP A 35 4.97 -4.96 -34.37
CA ASP A 35 6.25 -5.59 -34.75
C ASP A 35 7.33 -5.42 -33.68
N ASP A 36 7.15 -4.52 -32.72
CA ASP A 36 8.10 -4.29 -31.61
C ASP A 36 7.95 -5.33 -30.49
N PHE A 37 6.82 -6.04 -30.45
CA PHE A 37 6.60 -7.13 -29.50
C PHE A 37 7.35 -8.39 -29.90
N VAL A 38 8.13 -8.93 -28.97
CA VAL A 38 8.74 -10.25 -29.13
C VAL A 38 7.94 -11.26 -28.30
N ASN A 39 7.18 -12.07 -28.99
CA ASN A 39 6.25 -13.04 -28.43
C ASN A 39 6.95 -14.35 -28.07
N PHE A 40 6.53 -14.99 -26.97
CA PHE A 40 7.06 -16.29 -26.54
C PHE A 40 5.99 -17.19 -25.90
N ASP A 41 6.17 -18.48 -26.09
CA ASP A 41 5.50 -19.58 -25.38
C ASP A 41 3.96 -19.54 -25.39
N GLY A 42 3.31 -18.93 -26.40
CA GLY A 42 1.87 -18.84 -26.53
C GLY A 42 1.29 -17.47 -26.17
N GLY A 43 2.13 -16.50 -25.81
CA GLY A 43 1.74 -15.10 -25.70
C GLY A 43 1.82 -14.39 -27.06
N SER A 44 0.92 -13.44 -27.32
CA SER A 44 0.90 -12.62 -28.53
C SER A 44 0.57 -11.17 -28.17
N GLY A 45 1.59 -10.32 -28.15
CA GLY A 45 1.46 -8.87 -27.98
C GLY A 45 1.13 -8.17 -29.29
N SER A 46 0.29 -7.14 -29.24
CA SER A 46 -0.05 -6.31 -30.41
C SER A 46 -0.49 -4.92 -29.96
N VAL A 47 -0.47 -3.96 -30.89
CA VAL A 47 -1.07 -2.63 -30.70
C VAL A 47 -2.40 -2.61 -31.45
N ILE A 48 -3.46 -2.16 -30.80
CA ILE A 48 -4.81 -2.10 -31.36
C ILE A 48 -5.50 -0.78 -31.02
N GLU A 49 -6.62 -0.47 -31.70
CA GLU A 49 -7.55 0.56 -31.25
C GLU A 49 -8.16 0.15 -29.90
N ASN A 50 -8.31 1.09 -28.98
CA ASN A 50 -8.86 0.84 -27.65
C ASN A 50 -10.37 0.53 -27.73
N PRO A 51 -10.83 -0.71 -27.45
CA PRO A 51 -12.24 -1.06 -27.48
C PRO A 51 -13.00 -0.65 -26.20
N TYR A 52 -12.30 -0.17 -25.16
CA TYR A 52 -12.85 0.11 -23.82
C TYR A 52 -12.48 1.50 -23.31
N ILE A 53 -12.60 2.51 -24.18
CA ILE A 53 -12.31 3.91 -23.81
C ILE A 53 -13.25 4.34 -22.68
N ASN A 54 -12.68 4.87 -21.60
CA ASN A 54 -13.39 5.49 -20.49
C ASN A 54 -12.57 6.63 -19.86
N ASP A 55 -13.04 7.20 -18.75
CA ASP A 55 -12.35 8.31 -18.07
C ASP A 55 -11.00 7.88 -17.44
N GLN A 56 -10.80 6.59 -17.14
CA GLN A 56 -9.54 6.06 -16.60
C GLN A 56 -8.52 5.76 -17.70
N ASN A 57 -8.99 5.37 -18.88
CA ASN A 57 -8.13 5.21 -20.05
C ASN A 57 -8.80 5.80 -21.30
N PRO A 58 -8.52 7.09 -21.58
CA PRO A 58 -9.06 7.79 -22.75
C PRO A 58 -8.26 7.56 -24.04
N SER A 59 -7.20 6.75 -24.01
CA SER A 59 -6.30 6.51 -25.14
C SER A 59 -7.02 5.91 -26.33
N GLY A 60 -6.63 6.31 -27.53
CA GLY A 60 -7.19 5.79 -28.78
C GLY A 60 -6.57 4.46 -29.19
N THR A 61 -5.33 4.20 -28.81
CA THR A 61 -4.57 2.97 -29.08
C THR A 61 -3.94 2.43 -27.82
N ILE A 62 -3.88 1.09 -27.71
CA ILE A 62 -3.42 0.37 -26.53
C ILE A 62 -2.65 -0.90 -26.90
N GLY A 63 -1.93 -1.46 -25.95
CA GLY A 63 -1.38 -2.81 -26.01
C GLY A 63 -2.47 -3.87 -25.76
N GLN A 64 -2.40 -4.97 -26.49
CA GLN A 64 -3.19 -6.18 -26.29
C GLN A 64 -2.28 -7.36 -26.08
N MET A 65 -2.60 -8.24 -25.12
CA MET A 65 -1.96 -9.54 -24.94
C MET A 65 -3.01 -10.64 -25.05
N ILE A 66 -2.82 -11.54 -26.02
CA ILE A 66 -3.62 -12.78 -26.13
C ILE A 66 -2.73 -13.94 -25.69
N ARG A 67 -3.23 -14.77 -24.78
CA ARG A 67 -2.59 -16.01 -24.36
C ARG A 67 -3.33 -17.19 -24.98
N ASP A 68 -2.66 -17.91 -25.88
CA ASP A 68 -3.27 -19.02 -26.65
C ASP A 68 -2.35 -20.25 -26.61
N GLY A 69 -2.62 -21.14 -25.68
CA GLY A 69 -1.82 -22.34 -25.44
C GLY A 69 -0.44 -22.04 -24.85
N GLY A 70 0.53 -22.89 -25.19
CA GLY A 70 1.94 -22.74 -24.80
C GLY A 70 2.22 -23.09 -23.34
N GLN A 71 2.89 -22.21 -22.64
CA GLN A 71 3.33 -22.42 -21.27
C GLN A 71 2.60 -21.53 -20.29
N VAL A 72 2.68 -21.89 -19.00
CA VAL A 72 2.08 -21.09 -17.91
C VAL A 72 2.74 -19.72 -17.74
N TRP A 73 3.91 -19.51 -18.32
CA TRP A 73 4.66 -18.25 -18.38
C TRP A 73 4.60 -17.55 -19.74
N ALA A 74 3.67 -17.92 -20.61
CA ALA A 74 3.49 -17.32 -21.92
C ALA A 74 3.33 -15.81 -21.83
N GLY A 75 3.98 -15.07 -22.73
CA GLY A 75 3.96 -13.61 -22.69
C GLY A 75 4.59 -12.96 -23.90
N SER A 76 4.94 -11.70 -23.73
CA SER A 76 5.65 -10.90 -24.72
C SER A 76 6.58 -9.92 -24.03
N TYR A 77 7.61 -9.44 -24.75
CA TYR A 77 8.46 -8.38 -24.23
C TYR A 77 8.70 -7.27 -25.24
N LEU A 78 9.01 -6.09 -24.71
CA LEU A 78 9.49 -4.92 -25.43
C LEU A 78 10.94 -4.65 -25.03
N VAL A 79 11.74 -4.15 -25.97
CA VAL A 79 13.14 -3.76 -25.71
C VAL A 79 13.24 -2.24 -25.75
N LEU A 80 13.59 -1.67 -24.61
CA LEU A 80 13.83 -0.24 -24.48
C LEU A 80 15.13 0.18 -25.19
N SER A 81 15.16 1.40 -25.70
CA SER A 81 16.36 1.99 -26.31
C SER A 81 17.43 2.34 -25.26
N ASP A 82 16.98 2.65 -24.04
CA ASP A 82 17.83 3.00 -22.91
C ASP A 82 17.59 2.02 -21.75
N TYR A 83 18.55 1.90 -20.85
CA TYR A 83 18.40 1.15 -19.61
C TYR A 83 17.55 1.93 -18.60
N LEU A 84 16.80 1.19 -17.76
CA LEU A 84 16.04 1.76 -16.68
C LEU A 84 16.95 2.37 -15.62
N ASP A 85 16.51 3.52 -15.08
CA ASP A 85 17.16 4.20 -13.97
C ASP A 85 16.26 4.14 -12.73
N PHE A 86 16.67 3.37 -11.73
CA PHE A 86 15.98 3.20 -10.46
C PHE A 86 16.53 4.09 -9.35
N SER A 87 17.36 5.08 -9.67
CA SER A 87 17.92 5.99 -8.65
C SER A 87 16.86 6.86 -7.95
N SER A 88 15.73 7.10 -8.63
CA SER A 88 14.59 7.86 -8.09
C SER A 88 13.26 7.15 -8.41
N ASN A 89 13.06 6.74 -9.67
CA ASN A 89 11.82 6.12 -10.13
C ASN A 89 11.85 4.62 -9.85
N THR A 90 11.66 4.22 -8.61
CA THR A 90 11.81 2.83 -8.16
C THR A 90 10.60 1.94 -8.48
N HIS A 91 9.52 2.52 -8.99
CA HIS A 91 8.28 1.80 -9.31
C HIS A 91 7.95 1.89 -10.79
N ILE A 92 7.27 0.86 -11.29
CA ILE A 92 6.66 0.85 -12.63
C ILE A 92 5.15 0.64 -12.44
N SER A 93 4.34 1.47 -13.10
CA SER A 93 2.90 1.28 -13.19
C SER A 93 2.47 0.99 -14.63
N MET A 94 1.30 0.38 -14.78
CA MET A 94 0.66 0.09 -16.05
C MET A 94 -0.85 0.05 -15.85
N ASN A 95 -1.60 0.71 -16.72
CA ASN A 95 -3.05 0.53 -16.79
C ASN A 95 -3.35 -0.83 -17.39
N VAL A 96 -4.22 -1.60 -16.74
CA VAL A 96 -4.59 -2.97 -17.15
C VAL A 96 -6.10 -3.10 -17.18
N TYR A 97 -6.60 -3.72 -18.23
CA TYR A 97 -7.96 -4.18 -18.34
C TYR A 97 -7.95 -5.71 -18.41
N SER A 98 -8.45 -6.36 -17.37
CA SER A 98 -8.50 -7.81 -17.24
C SER A 98 -9.93 -8.32 -17.35
N PRO A 99 -10.17 -9.45 -18.03
CA PRO A 99 -11.48 -10.07 -18.04
C PRO A 99 -11.93 -10.61 -16.68
N ILE A 100 -10.97 -10.92 -15.80
CA ILE A 100 -11.21 -11.59 -14.50
C ILE A 100 -10.31 -10.94 -13.45
N SER A 101 -10.86 -10.70 -12.25
CA SER A 101 -10.09 -10.25 -11.06
C SER A 101 -9.33 -11.42 -10.40
N GLY A 102 -8.29 -11.11 -9.64
CA GLY A 102 -7.48 -12.10 -8.92
C GLY A 102 -6.46 -12.84 -9.78
N LEU A 103 -6.23 -12.39 -11.02
CA LEU A 103 -5.22 -13.01 -11.90
C LEU A 103 -3.84 -12.38 -11.64
N THR A 104 -2.81 -13.20 -11.63
CA THR A 104 -1.43 -12.76 -11.47
C THR A 104 -0.94 -12.07 -12.74
N VAL A 105 -0.46 -10.84 -12.61
CA VAL A 105 0.29 -10.13 -13.65
C VAL A 105 1.74 -10.04 -13.21
N LYS A 106 2.60 -10.80 -13.85
CA LYS A 106 4.04 -10.78 -13.60
C LYS A 106 4.73 -9.80 -14.54
N PHE A 107 5.42 -8.84 -13.95
CA PHE A 107 6.30 -7.92 -14.66
C PHE A 107 7.75 -8.33 -14.40
N LYS A 108 8.46 -8.69 -15.47
CA LYS A 108 9.85 -9.12 -15.38
C LYS A 108 10.73 -8.13 -16.15
N LEU A 109 11.84 -7.79 -15.56
CA LEU A 109 12.89 -7.00 -16.20
C LEU A 109 14.06 -7.90 -16.58
N GLU A 110 14.59 -7.70 -17.78
CA GLU A 110 15.79 -8.39 -18.24
C GLU A 110 16.79 -7.38 -18.77
N GLY A 111 18.08 -7.74 -18.67
CA GLY A 111 19.20 -6.96 -19.15
C GLY A 111 20.30 -7.83 -19.74
N ASP A 112 21.42 -7.18 -20.09
CA ASP A 112 22.58 -7.86 -20.65
C ASP A 112 23.24 -8.80 -19.62
N GLY A 113 23.93 -9.82 -20.13
CA GLY A 113 24.65 -10.77 -19.29
C GLY A 113 23.77 -11.71 -18.47
N GLY A 114 22.44 -11.74 -18.70
CA GLY A 114 21.50 -12.58 -17.99
C GLY A 114 20.95 -11.93 -16.70
N ALA A 115 21.16 -10.64 -16.51
CA ALA A 115 20.52 -9.89 -15.43
C ALA A 115 19.00 -9.98 -15.57
N GLN A 116 18.29 -10.29 -14.47
CA GLN A 116 16.85 -10.40 -14.46
C GLN A 116 16.29 -10.22 -13.06
N THR A 117 15.12 -9.64 -12.98
CA THR A 117 14.30 -9.53 -11.76
C THR A 117 12.83 -9.56 -12.12
N GLU A 118 11.97 -10.01 -11.24
CA GLU A 118 10.54 -10.11 -11.52
C GLU A 118 9.70 -9.82 -10.27
N ARG A 119 8.49 -9.26 -10.49
CA ARG A 119 7.52 -8.93 -9.46
C ARG A 119 6.14 -9.35 -9.91
N ASP A 120 5.33 -9.77 -8.95
CA ASP A 120 3.94 -10.13 -9.17
C ASP A 120 3.02 -9.06 -8.57
N THR A 121 1.93 -8.79 -9.26
CA THR A 121 0.77 -8.10 -8.71
C THR A 121 -0.50 -8.79 -9.19
N TYR A 122 -1.67 -8.42 -8.65
CA TYR A 122 -2.91 -9.12 -8.95
C TYR A 122 -3.96 -8.14 -9.46
N THR A 123 -4.75 -8.58 -10.45
CA THR A 123 -5.91 -7.81 -10.90
C THR A 123 -6.98 -7.79 -9.82
N THR A 124 -7.57 -6.63 -9.56
CA THR A 124 -8.63 -6.45 -8.56
C THR A 124 -10.00 -6.23 -9.21
N LEU A 125 -10.02 -5.72 -10.44
CA LEU A 125 -11.23 -5.49 -11.22
C LEU A 125 -11.41 -6.53 -12.32
N SER A 126 -12.66 -6.70 -12.77
CA SER A 126 -13.04 -7.51 -13.91
C SER A 126 -13.74 -6.64 -14.93
N ASN A 127 -13.28 -6.67 -16.19
CA ASN A 127 -13.86 -5.90 -17.30
C ASN A 127 -13.90 -4.38 -17.03
N ASP A 128 -12.87 -3.87 -16.36
CA ASP A 128 -12.66 -2.44 -16.17
C ASP A 128 -11.15 -2.14 -16.08
N TRP A 129 -10.78 -0.87 -16.27
CA TRP A 129 -9.41 -0.42 -16.18
C TRP A 129 -9.00 -0.23 -14.72
N GLU A 130 -7.79 -0.66 -14.40
CA GLU A 130 -7.13 -0.42 -13.12
C GLU A 130 -5.64 -0.15 -13.35
N THR A 131 -5.02 0.63 -12.49
CA THR A 131 -3.57 0.83 -12.51
C THR A 131 -2.91 -0.19 -11.59
N LEU A 132 -2.10 -1.08 -12.17
CA LEU A 132 -1.26 -2.01 -11.41
C LEU A 132 0.13 -1.41 -11.23
N THR A 133 0.77 -1.72 -10.10
CA THR A 133 2.08 -1.20 -9.73
C THR A 133 3.01 -2.32 -9.28
N TRP A 134 4.29 -2.24 -9.67
CA TRP A 134 5.36 -3.14 -9.26
C TRP A 134 6.50 -2.33 -8.68
N SER A 135 6.97 -2.72 -7.48
CA SER A 135 8.15 -2.13 -6.86
C SER A 135 9.42 -2.83 -7.36
N PHE A 136 10.36 -2.03 -7.83
CA PHE A 136 11.72 -2.44 -8.16
C PHE A 136 12.73 -1.68 -7.29
N ALA A 137 12.31 -1.26 -6.10
CA ALA A 137 13.19 -0.67 -5.10
C ALA A 137 14.37 -1.61 -4.80
N GLY A 138 15.56 -1.03 -4.66
CA GLY A 138 16.79 -1.78 -4.46
C GLY A 138 17.41 -2.40 -5.71
N GLU A 139 16.72 -2.38 -6.86
CA GLU A 139 17.31 -2.86 -8.11
C GLU A 139 18.36 -1.88 -8.67
N PRO A 140 19.45 -2.38 -9.26
CA PRO A 140 20.49 -1.52 -9.79
C PRO A 140 20.04 -0.77 -11.04
N SER A 141 20.31 0.54 -11.10
CA SER A 141 20.13 1.36 -12.30
C SER A 141 21.05 0.90 -13.44
N ASN A 142 20.68 1.21 -14.67
CA ASN A 142 21.45 0.93 -15.90
C ASN A 142 21.76 -0.57 -16.12
N THR A 143 20.85 -1.44 -15.66
CA THR A 143 21.02 -2.89 -15.74
C THR A 143 19.98 -3.54 -16.64
N TYR A 144 18.75 -3.05 -16.64
CA TYR A 144 17.62 -3.65 -17.34
C TYR A 144 17.12 -2.75 -18.46
N ASN A 145 16.84 -3.33 -19.62
CA ASN A 145 16.25 -2.63 -20.77
C ASN A 145 15.18 -3.45 -21.51
N LYS A 146 14.71 -4.56 -20.92
CA LYS A 146 13.59 -5.33 -21.46
C LYS A 146 12.45 -5.38 -20.46
N LEU A 147 11.26 -5.09 -20.95
CA LEU A 147 10.00 -5.17 -20.20
C LEU A 147 9.30 -6.45 -20.64
N VAL A 148 9.24 -7.46 -19.78
CA VAL A 148 8.61 -8.75 -20.05
C VAL A 148 7.27 -8.81 -19.33
N LEU A 149 6.20 -8.97 -20.08
CA LEU A 149 4.81 -8.95 -19.60
C LEU A 149 4.21 -10.35 -19.68
N MET A 150 3.77 -10.89 -18.55
CA MET A 150 3.13 -12.19 -18.43
C MET A 150 1.84 -12.04 -17.64
N PHE A 151 0.71 -12.00 -18.35
CA PHE A 151 -0.63 -11.90 -17.75
C PHE A 151 -1.14 -13.30 -17.39
N ASP A 152 -1.96 -13.43 -16.34
CA ASP A 152 -2.49 -14.69 -15.82
C ASP A 152 -1.39 -15.75 -15.65
N PHE A 153 -0.27 -15.30 -15.05
CA PHE A 153 0.90 -16.16 -14.83
C PHE A 153 0.53 -17.35 -13.95
N GLY A 154 1.00 -18.54 -14.35
CA GLY A 154 0.67 -19.78 -13.66
C GLY A 154 -0.43 -20.61 -14.36
N ASN A 155 -1.17 -20.02 -15.30
CA ASN A 155 -2.22 -20.70 -16.07
C ASN A 155 -1.87 -20.75 -17.55
N VAL A 156 -2.45 -21.71 -18.27
CA VAL A 156 -2.35 -21.80 -19.73
C VAL A 156 -3.57 -21.11 -20.35
N GLY A 157 -3.33 -20.14 -21.23
CA GLY A 157 -4.41 -19.46 -21.94
C GLY A 157 -5.04 -20.34 -23.04
N ASP A 158 -6.24 -20.01 -23.45
CA ASP A 158 -6.99 -20.74 -24.48
C ASP A 158 -7.35 -19.88 -25.71
N GLY A 159 -6.78 -18.66 -25.79
CA GLY A 159 -7.06 -17.71 -26.88
C GLY A 159 -8.43 -17.04 -26.82
N SER A 160 -9.25 -17.36 -25.82
CA SER A 160 -10.58 -16.77 -25.65
C SER A 160 -10.54 -15.34 -25.12
N VAL A 161 -11.70 -14.72 -25.02
CA VAL A 161 -11.85 -13.40 -24.38
C VAL A 161 -11.38 -13.41 -22.92
N ASN A 162 -11.44 -14.55 -22.23
CA ASN A 162 -10.96 -14.70 -20.86
C ASN A 162 -9.44 -14.85 -20.77
N SER A 163 -8.76 -15.04 -21.89
CA SER A 163 -7.29 -15.09 -22.02
C SER A 163 -6.75 -13.90 -22.82
N THR A 164 -7.54 -12.82 -22.93
CA THR A 164 -7.20 -11.58 -23.64
C THR A 164 -7.18 -10.42 -22.66
N PHE A 165 -6.04 -9.73 -22.61
CA PHE A 165 -5.77 -8.61 -21.71
C PHE A 165 -5.42 -7.37 -22.53
N TYR A 166 -5.74 -6.21 -21.96
CA TYR A 166 -5.35 -4.94 -22.57
C TYR A 166 -4.55 -4.13 -21.56
N PHE A 167 -3.60 -3.35 -22.06
CA PHE A 167 -2.72 -2.59 -21.19
C PHE A 167 -2.23 -1.31 -21.87
N ASP A 168 -1.87 -0.32 -21.02
CA ASP A 168 -1.52 1.01 -21.47
C ASP A 168 -0.70 1.74 -20.40
N ASP A 169 -0.16 2.92 -20.75
CA ASP A 169 0.48 3.85 -19.84
C ASP A 169 1.56 3.20 -18.95
N ILE A 170 2.49 2.44 -19.56
CA ILE A 170 3.62 1.89 -18.81
C ILE A 170 4.56 3.03 -18.46
N THR A 171 4.71 3.33 -17.17
CA THR A 171 5.57 4.43 -16.71
C THR A 171 6.40 4.04 -15.50
N SER A 172 7.61 4.58 -15.41
CA SER A 172 8.40 4.53 -14.17
C SER A 172 8.16 5.81 -13.36
N PHE A 173 8.05 5.69 -12.06
CA PHE A 173 7.77 6.82 -11.19
C PHE A 173 8.38 6.66 -9.81
N ASP A 174 8.54 7.80 -9.12
CA ASP A 174 8.87 7.88 -7.72
C ASP A 174 7.57 7.82 -6.91
N PRO A 175 7.32 6.74 -6.12
CA PRO A 175 6.10 6.64 -5.33
C PRO A 175 6.02 7.71 -4.24
N SER A 176 7.16 8.26 -3.82
CA SER A 176 7.20 9.34 -2.83
C SER A 176 6.72 10.69 -3.39
N GLY A 177 6.69 10.85 -4.71
CA GLY A 177 6.39 12.14 -5.34
C GLY A 177 7.42 13.22 -5.00
N GLY A 178 8.65 12.84 -4.62
CA GLY A 178 9.73 13.72 -4.20
C GLY A 178 9.74 14.06 -2.70
N LEU A 179 8.88 13.40 -1.90
CA LEU A 179 8.95 13.48 -0.44
C LEU A 179 10.17 12.69 0.08
N SER A 180 10.63 13.05 1.27
CA SER A 180 11.77 12.38 1.90
C SER A 180 11.39 10.96 2.33
N GLN A 181 12.35 10.03 2.22
CA GLN A 181 12.19 8.68 2.75
C GLN A 181 11.96 8.72 4.27
N ILE A 182 11.11 7.82 4.74
CA ILE A 182 10.82 7.65 6.18
C ILE A 182 12.09 7.37 6.98
N ASP A 183 12.19 7.91 8.18
CA ASP A 183 13.29 7.66 9.13
C ASP A 183 12.81 7.74 10.58
N LEU A 184 13.59 7.19 11.51
CA LEU A 184 13.26 7.28 12.95
C LEU A 184 13.56 8.69 13.51
N PRO A 185 12.69 9.22 14.37
CA PRO A 185 11.44 8.64 14.84
C PRO A 185 10.32 8.76 13.81
N VAL A 186 9.49 7.72 13.68
CA VAL A 186 8.32 7.71 12.80
C VAL A 186 7.11 8.21 13.57
N THR A 187 6.60 9.37 13.20
CA THR A 187 5.45 10.01 13.86
C THR A 187 4.25 10.17 12.95
N PHE A 188 4.39 9.89 11.67
CA PHE A 188 3.39 10.10 10.61
C PHE A 188 2.92 11.54 10.40
N GLU A 189 3.56 12.54 11.04
CA GLU A 189 3.08 13.92 11.05
C GLU A 189 3.80 14.87 10.08
N ASP A 190 5.00 14.52 9.60
CA ASP A 190 5.77 15.42 8.74
C ASP A 190 5.27 15.35 7.29
N PRO A 191 4.64 16.41 6.74
CA PRO A 191 4.14 16.40 5.37
C PRO A 191 5.24 16.36 4.30
N ALA A 192 6.51 16.49 4.67
CA ALA A 192 7.65 16.36 3.77
C ALA A 192 8.20 14.92 3.69
N VAL A 193 7.64 13.98 4.49
CA VAL A 193 8.06 12.58 4.54
C VAL A 193 7.04 11.70 3.84
N TYR A 194 7.51 10.76 3.03
CA TYR A 194 6.68 9.73 2.42
C TYR A 194 6.43 8.60 3.42
N TYR A 195 5.27 8.62 4.05
CA TYR A 195 4.82 7.57 4.94
C TYR A 195 4.07 6.50 4.16
N SER A 196 4.46 5.25 4.36
CA SER A 196 3.82 4.08 3.77
C SER A 196 3.84 2.93 4.77
N VAL A 197 3.01 1.93 4.55
CA VAL A 197 3.02 0.66 5.28
C VAL A 197 2.75 -0.47 4.31
N ILE A 198 3.33 -1.64 4.56
CA ILE A 198 3.19 -2.82 3.70
C ILE A 198 2.70 -3.98 4.54
N ASP A 199 1.49 -4.47 4.22
CA ASP A 199 0.93 -5.66 4.85
C ASP A 199 1.55 -6.95 4.31
N PHE A 200 1.64 -7.96 5.14
CA PHE A 200 2.08 -9.29 4.75
C PHE A 200 1.33 -10.39 5.50
N GLU A 201 1.35 -11.61 4.95
CA GLU A 201 0.68 -12.81 5.45
C GLU A 201 -0.82 -12.66 5.72
N GLY A 202 -1.52 -11.94 4.82
CA GLY A 202 -2.97 -11.78 4.87
C GLY A 202 -3.45 -10.74 5.87
N ASN A 203 -2.54 -9.92 6.42
CA ASN A 203 -2.91 -8.72 7.16
C ASN A 203 -3.50 -7.68 6.21
N GLY A 204 -4.35 -6.77 6.72
CA GLY A 204 -4.71 -5.57 5.98
C GLY A 204 -6.15 -5.45 5.48
N PRO A 205 -6.42 -4.37 4.74
CA PRO A 205 -5.44 -3.32 4.43
C PRO A 205 -5.15 -2.42 5.64
N SER A 206 -3.87 -2.28 5.99
CA SER A 206 -3.43 -1.28 6.96
C SER A 206 -3.40 0.10 6.31
N THR A 207 -3.86 1.11 7.03
CA THR A 207 -3.98 2.48 6.50
C THR A 207 -3.49 3.50 7.52
N ILE A 208 -2.88 4.59 7.01
CA ILE A 208 -2.59 5.76 7.82
C ILE A 208 -3.88 6.58 7.90
N VAL A 209 -4.37 6.80 9.11
CA VAL A 209 -5.61 7.53 9.39
C VAL A 209 -5.31 8.79 10.15
N GLU A 210 -6.09 9.85 9.92
CA GLU A 210 -6.01 11.12 10.65
C GLU A 210 -7.22 11.28 11.55
N VAL A 211 -6.98 11.48 12.85
CA VAL A 211 -8.05 11.79 13.82
C VAL A 211 -7.59 12.91 14.75
N GLY A 212 -8.36 13.98 14.75
CA GLY A 212 -8.08 15.13 15.61
C GLY A 212 -6.80 15.90 15.31
N GLY A 213 -6.22 15.70 14.11
CA GLY A 213 -4.96 16.30 13.69
C GLY A 213 -3.73 15.43 13.99
N ASN A 214 -3.92 14.22 14.50
CA ASN A 214 -2.86 13.23 14.70
C ASN A 214 -3.00 12.09 13.70
N HIS A 215 -1.90 11.63 13.11
CA HIS A 215 -1.85 10.51 12.17
C HIS A 215 -1.30 9.27 12.86
N TYR A 216 -1.88 8.11 12.58
CA TYR A 216 -1.40 6.83 13.07
C TYR A 216 -1.85 5.71 12.14
N VAL A 217 -1.24 4.55 12.27
CA VAL A 217 -1.56 3.39 11.43
C VAL A 217 -2.66 2.57 12.08
N GLN A 218 -3.73 2.34 11.34
CA GLN A 218 -4.75 1.35 11.63
C GLN A 218 -4.34 0.01 11.02
N VAL A 219 -4.42 -1.06 11.80
CA VAL A 219 -4.06 -2.43 11.41
C VAL A 219 -5.24 -3.35 11.67
N ILE A 220 -5.63 -4.11 10.64
CA ILE A 220 -6.67 -5.12 10.75
C ILE A 220 -6.04 -6.49 10.48
N LYS A 221 -5.95 -7.31 11.51
CA LYS A 221 -5.53 -8.69 11.35
C LYS A 221 -6.76 -9.53 11.05
N THR A 222 -6.99 -9.84 9.76
CA THR A 222 -8.19 -10.50 9.27
C THR A 222 -8.27 -11.96 9.74
N ASP A 223 -9.43 -12.58 9.65
CA ASP A 223 -9.63 -13.99 9.97
C ASP A 223 -8.88 -14.95 9.01
N GLU A 224 -8.46 -14.46 7.85
CA GLU A 224 -7.61 -15.17 6.89
C GLU A 224 -6.11 -14.95 7.14
N SER A 225 -5.74 -14.07 8.07
CA SER A 225 -4.34 -13.76 8.38
C SER A 225 -3.59 -14.94 8.97
N GLY A 226 -2.33 -15.10 8.55
CA GLY A 226 -1.39 -16.02 9.20
C GLY A 226 -1.09 -15.64 10.65
N THR A 227 -0.51 -16.55 11.41
CA THR A 227 -0.13 -16.30 12.82
C THR A 227 0.99 -15.26 12.95
N SER A 228 1.78 -15.07 11.90
CA SER A 228 2.86 -14.09 11.77
C SER A 228 2.52 -12.90 10.85
N ALA A 229 1.24 -12.70 10.56
CA ALA A 229 0.79 -11.54 9.80
C ALA A 229 1.12 -10.23 10.52
N GLY A 230 1.59 -9.24 9.77
CA GLY A 230 2.05 -7.98 10.32
C GLY A 230 2.14 -6.87 9.28
N VAL A 231 2.78 -5.80 9.67
CA VAL A 231 2.92 -4.56 8.88
C VAL A 231 4.37 -4.10 8.91
N THR A 232 4.98 -3.91 7.75
CA THR A 232 6.26 -3.22 7.61
C THR A 232 6.02 -1.71 7.67
N ILE A 233 6.84 -1.01 8.45
CA ILE A 233 6.79 0.43 8.68
C ILE A 233 7.64 1.12 7.62
N GLY A 234 7.01 1.72 6.64
CA GLY A 234 7.66 2.34 5.49
C GLY A 234 7.52 1.51 4.21
N THR A 235 8.46 1.74 3.30
CA THR A 235 8.58 1.06 2.01
C THR A 235 9.52 -0.15 2.10
N GLU A 236 9.67 -0.90 1.00
CA GLU A 236 10.65 -1.98 0.88
C GLU A 236 12.11 -1.50 1.02
N GLU A 237 12.36 -0.22 0.84
CA GLU A 237 13.68 0.39 1.06
C GLU A 237 14.05 0.53 2.55
N GLY A 238 13.03 0.50 3.43
CA GLY A 238 13.19 0.72 4.85
C GLY A 238 13.40 2.19 5.22
N PHE A 239 14.09 2.44 6.32
CA PHE A 239 14.43 3.78 6.82
C PHE A 239 15.61 4.38 6.04
N ALA A 240 15.63 5.70 5.91
CA ALA A 240 16.69 6.43 5.22
C ALA A 240 18.07 6.24 5.89
N THR A 241 18.10 5.97 7.18
CA THR A 241 19.32 5.68 7.93
C THR A 241 19.22 4.35 8.69
N ASN A 242 20.38 3.77 9.02
CA ASN A 242 20.39 2.57 9.84
C ASN A 242 19.91 2.88 11.27
N ILE A 243 19.15 1.97 11.86
CA ILE A 243 18.78 2.00 13.27
C ILE A 243 20.08 1.96 14.09
N PRO A 244 20.35 2.95 14.96
CA PRO A 244 21.67 3.06 15.64
C PRO A 244 21.81 2.11 16.82
N ILE A 245 21.40 0.85 16.67
CA ILE A 245 21.43 -0.18 17.70
C ILE A 245 22.87 -0.58 18.04
N THR A 246 23.14 -0.73 19.32
CA THR A 246 24.44 -1.15 19.85
C THR A 246 24.25 -2.15 20.99
N ASN A 247 25.30 -2.79 21.47
CA ASN A 247 25.21 -3.71 22.61
C ASN A 247 24.74 -3.05 23.92
N SER A 248 24.82 -1.73 24.04
CA SER A 248 24.39 -0.96 25.21
C SER A 248 23.11 -0.18 25.01
N ASP A 249 22.62 -0.09 23.78
CA ASP A 249 21.44 0.65 23.42
C ASP A 249 20.63 -0.20 22.43
N THR A 250 19.69 -0.96 22.99
CA THR A 250 19.00 -2.06 22.31
C THR A 250 17.49 -1.87 22.23
N LYS A 251 16.99 -0.68 22.61
CA LYS A 251 15.55 -0.48 22.82
C LYS A 251 14.92 0.39 21.75
N MET A 252 13.77 -0.07 21.30
CA MET A 252 12.83 0.72 20.53
C MET A 252 11.49 0.84 21.28
N TYR A 253 10.70 1.80 20.89
CA TYR A 253 9.40 2.09 21.50
C TYR A 253 8.38 2.33 20.41
N ALA A 254 7.12 1.97 20.67
CA ALA A 254 6.00 2.34 19.84
C ALA A 254 4.79 2.66 20.74
N HIS A 255 4.00 3.64 20.33
CA HIS A 255 2.67 3.82 20.88
C HIS A 255 1.77 2.78 20.26
N VAL A 256 1.00 2.06 21.06
CA VAL A 256 0.04 1.08 20.58
C VAL A 256 -1.31 1.29 21.24
N TYR A 257 -2.34 0.93 20.50
CA TYR A 257 -3.71 0.92 20.99
C TYR A 257 -4.40 -0.35 20.47
N VAL A 258 -5.10 -1.04 21.35
CA VAL A 258 -5.89 -2.21 20.99
C VAL A 258 -7.36 -1.94 21.31
N GLU A 259 -8.20 -1.98 20.30
CA GLU A 259 -9.64 -1.74 20.48
C GLU A 259 -10.30 -2.91 21.22
N GLY A 260 -11.25 -2.61 22.09
CA GLY A 260 -12.08 -3.60 22.79
C GLY A 260 -11.85 -3.70 24.30
N THR A 261 -12.87 -4.05 25.03
CA THR A 261 -12.95 -3.90 26.50
C THR A 261 -12.24 -4.99 27.30
N ALA A 262 -11.60 -5.96 26.67
CA ALA A 262 -11.00 -7.11 27.35
C ALA A 262 -9.64 -7.56 26.78
N GLN A 263 -8.93 -6.69 26.06
CA GLN A 263 -7.75 -7.06 25.28
C GLN A 263 -6.45 -6.57 25.93
N THR A 264 -6.13 -7.10 27.12
CA THR A 264 -4.81 -6.95 27.75
C THR A 264 -4.00 -8.25 27.60
N GLY A 265 -2.66 -8.15 27.61
CA GLY A 265 -1.79 -9.29 27.42
C GLY A 265 -1.71 -9.75 25.96
N ILE A 266 -2.08 -8.89 25.00
CA ILE A 266 -1.91 -9.15 23.58
C ILE A 266 -0.41 -9.08 23.25
N PRO A 267 0.18 -10.16 22.68
CA PRO A 267 1.56 -10.13 22.24
C PRO A 267 1.70 -9.18 21.04
N VAL A 268 2.60 -8.22 21.17
CA VAL A 268 3.02 -7.32 20.10
C VAL A 268 4.50 -7.58 19.86
N ARG A 269 4.85 -7.96 18.64
CA ARG A 269 6.22 -8.24 18.27
C ARG A 269 6.74 -7.11 17.38
N LEU A 270 7.99 -6.73 17.58
CA LEU A 270 8.72 -5.83 16.70
C LEU A 270 9.93 -6.58 16.15
N LYS A 271 10.06 -6.56 14.83
CA LYS A 271 11.19 -7.10 14.07
C LYS A 271 11.97 -5.93 13.50
N ILE A 272 13.30 -6.00 13.56
CA ILE A 272 14.16 -5.14 12.75
C ILE A 272 15.02 -5.99 11.83
N GLU A 273 15.27 -5.48 10.63
CA GLU A 273 16.01 -6.22 9.61
C GLU A 273 16.78 -5.28 8.65
N ASN A 274 17.70 -5.88 7.93
CA ASN A 274 18.35 -5.24 6.79
C ASN A 274 17.43 -5.39 5.56
N SER A 275 16.94 -4.29 5.01
CA SER A 275 16.04 -4.30 3.84
C SER A 275 16.64 -5.02 2.62
N ASN A 276 17.96 -5.04 2.48
CA ASN A 276 18.67 -5.70 1.39
C ASN A 276 19.01 -7.19 1.66
N ASP A 277 18.90 -7.66 2.92
CA ASP A 277 19.14 -9.04 3.31
C ASP A 277 18.25 -9.43 4.50
N PRO A 278 17.02 -9.92 4.26
CA PRO A 278 16.07 -10.28 5.33
C PRO A 278 16.54 -11.40 6.27
N THR A 279 17.62 -12.11 5.93
CA THR A 279 18.23 -13.09 6.84
C THR A 279 18.97 -12.44 8.01
N GLN A 280 19.30 -11.14 7.88
CA GLN A 280 19.87 -10.31 8.91
C GLN A 280 18.73 -9.61 9.66
N SER A 281 18.14 -10.29 10.62
CA SER A 281 17.02 -9.78 11.40
C SER A 281 17.05 -10.23 12.84
N VAL A 282 16.35 -9.53 13.71
CA VAL A 282 16.10 -9.89 15.11
C VAL A 282 14.69 -9.43 15.50
N GLU A 283 14.05 -10.19 16.37
CA GLU A 283 12.70 -9.93 16.86
C GLU A 283 12.65 -9.90 18.38
N THR A 284 11.83 -9.01 18.93
CA THR A 284 11.51 -8.97 20.35
C THR A 284 10.02 -8.80 20.56
N GLU A 285 9.52 -9.09 21.76
CA GLU A 285 8.08 -9.13 22.03
C GLU A 285 7.74 -8.38 23.31
N ALA A 286 6.68 -7.59 23.29
CA ALA A 286 6.09 -6.93 24.43
C ALA A 286 4.59 -7.27 24.49
N PHE A 287 3.95 -7.00 25.63
CA PHE A 287 2.54 -7.35 25.86
C PHE A 287 1.77 -6.10 26.26
N THR A 288 0.56 -5.96 25.73
CA THR A 288 -0.32 -4.86 26.13
C THR A 288 -0.76 -5.00 27.58
N THR A 289 -0.85 -3.87 28.28
CA THR A 289 -1.22 -3.79 29.69
C THR A 289 -2.57 -3.13 29.90
N VAL A 290 -3.01 -2.32 28.93
CA VAL A 290 -4.32 -1.64 28.93
C VAL A 290 -5.11 -2.03 27.68
N ALA A 291 -6.40 -1.78 27.69
CA ALA A 291 -7.29 -1.98 26.57
C ALA A 291 -8.09 -0.69 26.30
N SER A 292 -8.29 -0.37 25.02
CA SER A 292 -8.97 0.86 24.59
C SER A 292 -8.35 2.15 25.14
N GLU A 293 -7.03 2.11 25.35
CA GLU A 293 -6.21 3.25 25.73
C GLU A 293 -4.85 3.13 25.03
N TRP A 294 -4.22 4.25 24.72
CA TRP A 294 -2.86 4.28 24.21
C TRP A 294 -1.86 3.93 25.33
N GLU A 295 -0.90 3.10 24.99
CA GLU A 295 0.24 2.79 25.84
C GLU A 295 1.54 2.80 25.04
N ILE A 296 2.65 3.02 25.73
CA ILE A 296 3.98 2.90 25.16
C ILE A 296 4.50 1.51 25.45
N LEU A 297 4.76 0.73 24.42
CA LEU A 297 5.46 -0.55 24.55
C LEU A 297 6.97 -0.35 24.35
N GLU A 298 7.76 -0.97 25.21
CA GLU A 298 9.20 -1.09 25.10
C GLU A 298 9.58 -2.41 24.45
N PHE A 299 10.39 -2.36 23.42
CA PHE A 299 10.91 -3.49 22.66
C PHE A 299 12.42 -3.55 22.86
N ASP A 300 12.88 -4.46 23.74
CA ASP A 300 14.30 -4.61 24.06
C ASP A 300 14.91 -5.78 23.28
N PHE A 301 15.66 -5.49 22.23
CA PHE A 301 16.31 -6.46 21.37
C PHE A 301 17.48 -7.22 22.02
N SER A 302 17.84 -6.91 23.27
CA SER A 302 18.71 -7.77 24.07
C SER A 302 17.96 -8.98 24.66
N ASN A 303 16.62 -9.00 24.49
CA ASN A 303 15.74 -10.10 24.92
C ASN A 303 14.95 -10.56 23.69
N GLU A 304 15.60 -11.35 22.85
CA GLU A 304 15.04 -11.84 21.61
C GLU A 304 13.80 -12.70 21.86
N ALA A 305 12.80 -12.60 20.98
CA ALA A 305 11.63 -13.45 21.02
C ALA A 305 12.02 -14.93 20.83
N THR A 306 11.40 -15.80 21.59
CA THR A 306 11.73 -17.25 21.57
C THR A 306 11.68 -17.82 20.14
N GLY A 307 12.78 -18.42 19.72
CA GLY A 307 12.90 -19.07 18.41
C GLY A 307 13.33 -18.16 17.28
N THR A 308 13.69 -16.91 17.57
CA THR A 308 14.25 -15.96 16.59
C THR A 308 15.78 -15.86 16.73
N ALA A 309 16.44 -15.14 15.83
CA ALA A 309 17.88 -14.95 15.82
C ALA A 309 18.32 -14.05 16.99
N GLU A 310 19.54 -14.27 17.49
CA GLU A 310 20.18 -13.38 18.45
C GLU A 310 20.55 -12.04 17.80
N LEU A 311 20.54 -10.96 18.61
CA LEU A 311 20.94 -9.64 18.16
C LEU A 311 22.39 -9.63 17.68
N ASN A 312 22.60 -9.24 16.43
CA ASN A 312 23.93 -8.99 15.88
C ASN A 312 24.06 -7.52 15.46
N THR A 313 24.67 -6.71 16.32
CA THR A 313 24.82 -5.26 16.10
C THR A 313 25.78 -4.87 14.97
N SER A 314 26.36 -5.85 14.25
CA SER A 314 27.13 -5.58 13.03
C SER A 314 26.25 -5.50 11.77
N TYR A 315 24.98 -5.91 11.86
CA TYR A 315 24.05 -5.84 10.75
C TYR A 315 23.53 -4.39 10.56
N PRO A 316 23.39 -3.92 9.33
CA PRO A 316 22.88 -2.60 9.04
C PRO A 316 21.34 -2.60 9.03
N PHE A 317 20.73 -2.78 10.20
CA PHE A 317 19.27 -2.76 10.32
C PHE A 317 18.72 -1.40 9.89
N ASN A 318 17.84 -1.39 8.90
CA ASN A 318 17.18 -0.17 8.42
C ASN A 318 15.69 -0.37 8.10
N MET A 319 15.09 -1.45 8.60
CA MET A 319 13.67 -1.71 8.40
C MET A 319 13.07 -2.24 9.70
N ALA A 320 11.82 -1.90 9.97
CA ALA A 320 11.07 -2.43 11.10
C ALA A 320 9.69 -2.92 10.67
N SER A 321 9.23 -4.01 11.28
CA SER A 321 7.88 -4.54 11.10
C SER A 321 7.24 -4.83 12.45
N ILE A 322 5.94 -4.49 12.58
CA ILE A 322 5.17 -4.71 13.80
C ILE A 322 4.10 -5.78 13.56
N PHE A 323 3.91 -6.66 14.56
CA PHE A 323 2.98 -7.77 14.49
C PHE A 323 2.06 -7.73 15.71
N PHE A 324 0.78 -7.55 15.49
CA PHE A 324 -0.20 -7.62 16.56
C PHE A 324 -0.74 -9.03 16.74
N ASN A 325 -1.00 -9.42 18.00
CA ASN A 325 -1.52 -10.72 18.37
C ASN A 325 -0.72 -11.87 17.73
N PHE A 326 0.61 -11.78 17.84
CA PHE A 326 1.52 -12.75 17.24
C PHE A 326 1.23 -14.18 17.75
N GLY A 327 1.33 -15.15 16.86
CA GLY A 327 1.06 -16.56 17.17
C GLY A 327 -0.42 -16.95 17.12
N SER A 328 -1.33 -16.00 16.89
CA SER A 328 -2.76 -16.25 16.73
C SER A 328 -3.21 -15.85 15.33
N VAL A 329 -4.22 -16.53 14.81
CA VAL A 329 -4.95 -16.09 13.62
C VAL A 329 -5.70 -14.79 13.93
N GLY A 330 -6.00 -14.01 12.91
CA GLY A 330 -6.73 -12.75 13.08
C GLY A 330 -8.20 -12.96 13.46
N ASN A 331 -8.82 -11.84 13.79
CA ASN A 331 -10.25 -11.72 14.02
C ASN A 331 -10.65 -10.33 13.51
N ASN A 332 -11.49 -10.26 12.50
CA ASN A 332 -11.93 -9.01 11.87
C ASN A 332 -12.61 -8.02 12.83
N ASP A 333 -12.96 -8.45 14.03
CA ASP A 333 -13.62 -7.63 15.04
C ASP A 333 -12.65 -6.79 15.90
N ILE A 334 -11.33 -7.02 15.75
CA ILE A 334 -10.31 -6.32 16.55
C ILE A 334 -9.45 -5.46 15.65
N VAL A 335 -9.43 -4.17 15.96
CA VAL A 335 -8.60 -3.18 15.28
C VAL A 335 -7.43 -2.80 16.20
N TYR A 336 -6.25 -2.75 15.62
CA TYR A 336 -5.03 -2.35 16.29
C TYR A 336 -4.55 -1.03 15.69
N PHE A 337 -3.84 -0.25 16.50
CA PHE A 337 -3.22 0.97 16.01
C PHE A 337 -1.82 1.10 16.56
N PHE A 338 -0.95 1.72 15.78
CA PHE A 338 0.36 2.12 16.26
C PHE A 338 0.77 3.49 15.73
N ASP A 339 1.66 4.12 16.48
CA ASP A 339 2.20 5.44 16.20
C ASP A 339 3.54 5.64 16.92
N ASN A 340 4.23 6.74 16.66
CA ASN A 340 5.37 7.21 17.42
C ASN A 340 6.45 6.15 17.65
N VAL A 341 6.89 5.49 16.54
CA VAL A 341 7.95 4.50 16.60
C VAL A 341 9.30 5.19 16.75
N SER A 342 10.04 4.88 17.81
CA SER A 342 11.30 5.57 18.13
C SER A 342 12.38 4.63 18.65
N PHE A 343 13.64 5.05 18.56
CA PHE A 343 14.80 4.35 19.09
C PHE A 343 15.37 5.09 20.31
N GLY A 344 15.88 4.34 21.29
CA GLY A 344 16.62 4.82 22.47
C GLY A 344 15.75 5.43 23.56
N SER A 345 14.72 6.19 23.24
CA SER A 345 13.78 6.76 24.20
C SER A 345 12.38 6.90 23.61
N PRO A 346 11.33 6.70 24.42
CA PRO A 346 9.97 6.85 23.96
C PRO A 346 9.63 8.33 23.68
N ILE A 347 8.79 8.55 22.69
CA ILE A 347 8.06 9.82 22.54
C ILE A 347 7.00 9.85 23.63
N SER A 348 6.87 10.96 24.35
CA SER A 348 5.86 11.09 25.41
C SER A 348 4.46 11.10 24.82
N LEU A 349 3.53 10.33 25.42
CA LEU A 349 2.13 10.46 25.10
C LEU A 349 1.67 11.89 25.37
N SER A 350 1.14 12.57 24.36
CA SER A 350 0.53 13.89 24.54
C SER A 350 -0.92 13.72 24.98
N LEU A 351 -1.53 14.82 25.45
CA LEU A 351 -2.98 14.83 25.71
C LEU A 351 -3.78 14.67 24.41
N GLU A 352 -3.18 15.00 23.27
CA GLU A 352 -3.75 14.83 21.95
C GLU A 352 -3.77 13.34 21.53
N ASP A 353 -2.76 12.55 21.89
CA ASP A 353 -2.72 11.10 21.64
C ASP A 353 -3.82 10.34 22.39
N GLN A 354 -4.36 10.91 23.49
CA GLN A 354 -5.47 10.32 24.25
C GLN A 354 -6.85 10.70 23.71
N GLU A 355 -6.93 11.67 22.78
CA GLU A 355 -8.22 12.14 22.23
C GLU A 355 -8.67 11.39 20.95
N ILE A 356 -8.07 10.27 20.62
CA ILE A 356 -8.19 9.56 19.33
C ILE A 356 -9.62 9.25 18.88
N PHE A 357 -10.56 9.16 19.81
CA PHE A 357 -11.93 8.77 19.49
C PHE A 357 -12.95 9.74 20.10
N ASN A 358 -12.55 10.96 20.39
CA ASN A 358 -13.44 11.93 21.01
C ASN A 358 -14.10 12.82 19.95
N TYR A 359 -15.17 12.30 19.32
CA TYR A 359 -16.14 13.23 18.76
C TYR A 359 -16.56 14.21 19.86
N LYS A 360 -16.34 15.51 19.68
CA LYS A 360 -16.81 16.49 20.64
C LYS A 360 -18.33 16.61 20.52
N ILE A 361 -19.03 16.12 21.54
CA ILE A 361 -20.48 16.17 21.63
C ILE A 361 -20.89 17.39 22.46
N TYR A 362 -21.63 18.29 21.83
CA TYR A 362 -22.09 19.48 22.51
C TYR A 362 -23.44 20.01 21.96
N PRO A 363 -24.19 20.78 22.72
CA PRO A 363 -24.03 20.99 24.16
C PRO A 363 -24.34 19.72 24.95
N ASN A 364 -23.67 19.53 26.06
CA ASN A 364 -23.98 18.48 27.04
C ASN A 364 -23.78 19.07 28.43
N PRO A 365 -24.84 19.32 29.21
CA PRO A 365 -26.26 18.99 28.95
C PRO A 365 -26.92 19.72 27.78
N THR A 366 -27.99 19.11 27.24
CA THR A 366 -28.75 19.65 26.10
C THR A 366 -30.25 19.51 26.31
N SER A 367 -31.05 20.43 25.71
CA SER A 367 -32.51 20.29 25.66
C SER A 367 -33.04 19.67 24.38
N ASP A 368 -32.38 19.87 23.23
CA ASP A 368 -32.98 19.49 21.94
C ASP A 368 -32.00 18.81 20.95
N ILE A 369 -30.88 19.45 20.65
CA ILE A 369 -29.97 19.00 19.59
C ILE A 369 -28.57 18.80 20.17
N ILE A 370 -27.97 17.66 19.81
CA ILE A 370 -26.58 17.37 20.03
C ILE A 370 -25.86 17.57 18.69
N LYS A 371 -24.72 18.26 18.71
CA LYS A 371 -23.81 18.37 17.61
C LYS A 371 -22.59 17.48 17.84
N ILE A 372 -22.10 16.89 16.77
CA ILE A 372 -20.87 16.09 16.75
C ILE A 372 -19.84 16.90 15.96
N LEU A 373 -18.77 17.33 16.61
CA LEU A 373 -17.66 18.05 15.97
C LEU A 373 -16.55 17.08 15.56
N GLY A 374 -15.83 17.47 14.51
CA GLY A 374 -14.65 16.74 14.03
C GLY A 374 -14.95 15.70 12.97
N ASN A 375 -16.21 15.68 12.44
CA ASN A 375 -16.59 14.69 11.44
C ASN A 375 -17.09 15.33 10.15
N THR A 376 -16.69 14.75 9.01
CA THR A 376 -17.18 15.08 7.66
C THR A 376 -17.89 13.92 6.96
N SER A 377 -17.90 12.73 7.59
CA SER A 377 -18.47 11.49 7.07
C SER A 377 -19.82 11.14 7.68
N VAL A 378 -20.48 10.12 7.17
CA VAL A 378 -21.73 9.61 7.75
C VAL A 378 -21.41 8.73 8.95
N LEU A 379 -21.94 9.07 10.12
CA LEU A 379 -21.78 8.32 11.36
C LEU A 379 -23.03 7.49 11.65
N ASN A 380 -22.86 6.28 12.12
CA ASN A 380 -23.91 5.46 12.70
C ASN A 380 -24.03 5.77 14.19
N VAL A 381 -25.18 6.24 14.60
CA VAL A 381 -25.41 6.63 15.99
C VAL A 381 -26.50 5.77 16.59
N ILE A 382 -26.22 5.27 17.82
CA ILE A 382 -27.19 4.54 18.62
C ILE A 382 -27.26 5.23 19.99
N ILE A 383 -28.47 5.50 20.48
CA ILE A 383 -28.67 6.06 21.83
C ILE A 383 -29.40 5.04 22.69
N TYR A 384 -28.88 4.83 23.89
CA TYR A 384 -29.43 3.92 24.90
C TYR A 384 -29.87 4.69 26.13
N ASP A 385 -30.88 4.18 26.81
CA ASP A 385 -31.21 4.64 28.16
C ASP A 385 -30.25 4.03 29.21
N VAL A 386 -30.39 4.42 30.45
CA VAL A 386 -29.56 3.93 31.59
C VAL A 386 -29.68 2.42 31.85
N LEU A 387 -30.68 1.75 31.28
CA LEU A 387 -30.87 0.31 31.38
C LEU A 387 -30.33 -0.45 30.16
N GLY A 388 -29.66 0.25 29.23
CA GLY A 388 -29.11 -0.33 28.02
C GLY A 388 -30.14 -0.59 26.90
N LYS A 389 -31.36 -0.07 27.03
CA LYS A 389 -32.38 -0.18 25.98
C LYS A 389 -32.10 0.82 24.88
N GLU A 390 -32.03 0.36 23.63
CA GLU A 390 -31.94 1.22 22.44
C GLU A 390 -33.17 2.14 22.32
N ILE A 391 -32.93 3.44 22.24
CA ILE A 391 -33.94 4.48 22.10
C ILE A 391 -33.95 5.08 20.70
N LEU A 392 -32.78 5.21 20.08
CA LEU A 392 -32.62 5.76 18.74
C LEU A 392 -31.48 5.05 18.02
N ARG A 393 -31.67 4.75 16.72
CA ARG A 393 -30.62 4.37 15.79
C ARG A 393 -30.74 5.19 14.52
N LYS A 394 -29.67 5.89 14.12
CA LYS A 394 -29.72 6.76 12.96
C LYS A 394 -28.32 7.02 12.41
N SER A 395 -28.23 7.14 11.07
CA SER A 395 -27.03 7.67 10.43
C SER A 395 -27.12 9.20 10.32
N VAL A 396 -26.09 9.91 10.75
CA VAL A 396 -26.01 11.38 10.80
C VAL A 396 -24.63 11.85 10.33
N ILE A 397 -24.49 13.13 10.01
CA ILE A 397 -23.19 13.71 9.69
C ILE A 397 -22.68 14.53 10.91
N ASP A 398 -23.48 15.44 11.42
CA ASP A 398 -23.02 16.43 12.40
C ASP A 398 -23.98 16.71 13.55
N LYS A 399 -25.22 16.20 13.51
CA LYS A 399 -26.24 16.52 14.53
C LYS A 399 -27.30 15.45 14.73
N ILE A 400 -27.80 15.41 15.97
CA ILE A 400 -28.83 14.48 16.40
C ILE A 400 -29.90 15.28 17.14
N ASP A 401 -31.16 15.12 16.76
CA ASP A 401 -32.32 15.69 17.45
C ASP A 401 -32.83 14.69 18.51
N ILE A 402 -32.78 15.10 19.76
CA ILE A 402 -33.29 14.37 20.93
C ILE A 402 -34.41 15.15 21.64
N SER A 403 -35.04 16.12 20.98
CA SER A 403 -36.12 16.97 21.56
C SER A 403 -37.27 16.13 22.12
N SER A 404 -37.56 14.98 21.49
CA SER A 404 -38.63 14.05 21.94
C SER A 404 -38.25 13.18 23.14
N PHE A 405 -37.00 13.21 23.61
CA PHE A 405 -36.56 12.40 24.74
C PHE A 405 -36.99 13.01 26.05
N LYS A 406 -37.23 12.16 27.05
CA LYS A 406 -37.46 12.60 28.41
C LYS A 406 -36.19 13.14 29.04
N ASN A 407 -36.33 14.06 29.99
CA ASN A 407 -35.18 14.53 30.77
C ASN A 407 -34.53 13.35 31.50
N GLY A 408 -33.20 13.28 31.41
CA GLY A 408 -32.46 12.16 32.01
C GLY A 408 -31.07 11.95 31.40
N THR A 409 -30.42 10.88 31.84
CA THR A 409 -29.12 10.45 31.32
C THR A 409 -29.32 9.39 30.25
N TYR A 410 -28.56 9.50 29.19
CA TYR A 410 -28.49 8.56 28.08
C TYR A 410 -27.02 8.26 27.72
N PHE A 411 -26.79 7.14 27.04
CA PHE A 411 -25.51 6.81 26.47
C PHE A 411 -25.65 6.81 24.94
N ILE A 412 -24.74 7.49 24.27
CA ILE A 412 -24.68 7.56 22.83
C ILE A 412 -23.44 6.78 22.36
N SER A 413 -23.65 5.82 21.46
CA SER A 413 -22.59 5.15 20.72
C SER A 413 -22.54 5.74 19.31
N ILE A 414 -21.37 6.13 18.87
CA ILE A 414 -21.11 6.74 17.55
C ILE A 414 -20.08 5.89 16.83
N SER A 415 -20.40 5.48 15.60
CA SER A 415 -19.51 4.69 14.77
C SER A 415 -19.46 5.24 13.34
N ASP A 416 -18.28 5.33 12.77
CA ASP A 416 -18.07 5.61 11.35
C ASP A 416 -18.00 4.32 10.50
N GLY A 417 -18.20 3.16 11.11
CA GLY A 417 -18.11 1.84 10.50
C GLY A 417 -16.79 1.12 10.80
N ILE A 418 -15.83 1.85 11.36
CA ILE A 418 -14.49 1.36 11.72
C ILE A 418 -14.31 1.49 13.24
N ILE A 419 -14.71 2.63 13.79
CA ILE A 419 -14.51 3.02 15.19
C ILE A 419 -15.86 3.20 15.88
N ASN A 420 -15.93 2.77 17.15
CA ASN A 420 -17.07 2.97 18.04
C ASN A 420 -16.66 3.78 19.26
N SER A 421 -17.26 4.95 19.43
CA SER A 421 -17.07 5.78 20.62
C SER A 421 -18.36 5.92 21.43
N SER A 422 -18.27 5.86 22.75
CA SER A 422 -19.44 5.96 23.63
C SER A 422 -19.33 7.15 24.58
N TYR A 423 -20.40 7.92 24.68
CA TYR A 423 -20.46 9.12 25.49
C TYR A 423 -21.73 9.14 26.37
N LYS A 424 -21.57 9.73 27.53
CA LYS A 424 -22.72 10.06 28.38
C LYS A 424 -23.30 11.39 27.97
N ILE A 425 -24.60 11.47 27.72
CA ILE A 425 -25.36 12.71 27.46
C ILE A 425 -26.41 12.96 28.53
N ILE A 426 -26.64 14.21 28.83
CA ILE A 426 -27.64 14.65 29.81
C ILE A 426 -28.66 15.49 29.05
N LYS A 427 -29.91 15.04 29.05
CA LYS A 427 -31.11 15.75 28.53
C LYS A 427 -31.80 16.53 29.66
N ASN A 428 -31.94 17.83 29.46
CA ASN A 428 -32.62 18.73 30.36
C ASN A 428 -34.05 19.02 29.91
#